data_1dbbf6cfa6f53bd5742748cd74e9ab10
#
_entry.id   1dbbf6cfa6f53bd5742748cd74e9ab10
#
_cell.length_a   1.000
_cell.length_b   1.000
_cell.length_c   1.000
_cell.angle_alpha   90.00
_cell.angle_beta   90.00
_cell.angle_gamma   90.00
#
_symmetry.space_group_name_H-M   'P 1'
#
loop_
_entity.id
_entity.type
_entity.pdbx_description
1 polymer ?
#
loop_
_entity_poly.entity_id
_entity_poly.type
_entity_poly.pdbx_seq_one_letter_code
_entity_poly.pdbx_strand_id
1 'polypeptide(L)'
;METILKTWKTSRKLYLDFFDNYSVEQLNKVPNGFSNNLIWNIGHIIVAQQSLVYRGSNLPMYIADDLVDLYKPGTKPTRPVSEEEINELKSLLTSLIEQTEEDLKSEKFDTYNERTTVTGFHLASLEDALEFNNYHEGLHLGYMMSIRKFV
;
A
#
# COMPACT_ATOMS: atom_id res chain seq x y z
N MET A 1 -8.84 13.50 -10.52
CA MET A 1 -9.00 12.03 -10.59
C MET A 1 -8.01 11.36 -11.54
N GLU A 2 -8.02 11.64 -12.83
CA GLU A 2 -7.11 11.00 -13.81
C GLU A 2 -5.62 11.16 -13.47
N THR A 3 -5.19 12.36 -13.08
CA THR A 3 -3.80 12.64 -12.66
C THR A 3 -3.39 11.83 -11.44
N ILE A 4 -4.29 11.65 -10.46
CA ILE A 4 -4.06 10.87 -9.25
C ILE A 4 -3.81 9.41 -9.61
N LEU A 5 -4.68 8.81 -10.43
CA LEU A 5 -4.54 7.43 -10.88
C LEU A 5 -3.28 7.20 -11.72
N LYS A 6 -2.91 8.16 -12.56
CA LYS A 6 -1.65 8.11 -13.32
C LYS A 6 -0.44 8.07 -12.39
N THR A 7 -0.44 8.89 -11.34
CA THR A 7 0.61 8.89 -10.32
C THR A 7 0.69 7.54 -9.60
N TRP A 8 -0.45 6.98 -9.18
CA TRP A 8 -0.50 5.65 -8.57
C TRP A 8 0.09 4.57 -9.46
N LYS A 9 -0.37 4.48 -10.70
CA LYS A 9 0.13 3.50 -11.67
C LYS A 9 1.64 3.61 -11.89
N THR A 10 2.17 4.84 -11.89
CA THR A 10 3.61 5.07 -12.04
C THR A 10 4.37 4.67 -10.77
N SER A 11 3.87 5.07 -9.60
CA SER A 11 4.44 4.69 -8.30
C SER A 11 4.52 3.16 -8.15
N ARG A 12 3.43 2.44 -8.47
CA ARG A 12 3.38 0.98 -8.35
C ARG A 12 4.38 0.25 -9.25
N LYS A 13 4.74 0.81 -10.41
CA LYS A 13 5.84 0.26 -11.24
C LYS A 13 7.19 0.32 -10.51
N LEU A 14 7.45 1.41 -9.77
CA LEU A 14 8.67 1.54 -8.97
C LEU A 14 8.71 0.52 -7.81
N TYR A 15 7.55 0.16 -7.26
CA TYR A 15 7.47 -0.92 -6.28
C TYR A 15 7.69 -2.30 -6.89
N LEU A 16 7.20 -2.55 -8.11
CA LEU A 16 7.44 -3.80 -8.83
C LEU A 16 8.93 -4.05 -9.09
N ASP A 17 9.72 -3.00 -9.33
CA ASP A 17 11.16 -3.10 -9.52
C ASP A 17 11.89 -3.74 -8.32
N PHE A 18 11.34 -3.65 -7.10
CA PHE A 18 11.91 -4.32 -5.94
C PHE A 18 11.82 -5.84 -6.03
N PHE A 19 10.75 -6.38 -6.59
CA PHE A 19 10.63 -7.83 -6.79
C PHE A 19 11.60 -8.37 -7.84
N ASP A 20 11.94 -7.57 -8.83
CA ASP A 20 12.83 -7.98 -9.91
C ASP A 20 14.32 -7.80 -9.55
N ASN A 21 14.64 -6.92 -8.59
CA ASN A 21 16.01 -6.56 -8.22
C ASN A 21 16.49 -7.12 -6.87
N TYR A 22 15.60 -7.69 -6.04
CA TYR A 22 15.94 -8.18 -4.71
C TYR A 22 15.45 -9.62 -4.52
N SER A 23 16.28 -10.45 -3.91
CA SER A 23 15.94 -11.84 -3.56
C SER A 23 14.89 -11.88 -2.45
N VAL A 24 14.23 -13.04 -2.28
CA VAL A 24 13.28 -13.30 -1.18
C VAL A 24 13.94 -13.00 0.19
N GLU A 25 15.20 -13.37 0.36
CA GLU A 25 15.97 -13.10 1.59
C GLU A 25 16.13 -11.59 1.81
N GLN A 26 16.51 -10.84 0.77
CA GLN A 26 16.69 -9.39 0.84
C GLN A 26 15.37 -8.65 1.10
N LEU A 27 14.28 -9.09 0.47
CA LEU A 27 12.94 -8.53 0.69
C LEU A 27 12.48 -8.70 2.14
N ASN A 28 12.84 -9.81 2.78
CA ASN A 28 12.50 -10.15 4.16
C ASN A 28 13.47 -9.58 5.21
N LYS A 29 14.65 -9.13 4.83
CA LYS A 29 15.67 -8.67 5.78
C LYS A 29 15.27 -7.37 6.46
N VAL A 30 15.23 -7.36 7.79
CA VAL A 30 15.10 -6.14 8.61
C VAL A 30 16.52 -5.68 8.95
N PRO A 31 17.02 -4.57 8.37
CA PRO A 31 18.36 -4.10 8.65
C PRO A 31 18.47 -3.49 10.06
N ASN A 32 19.69 -3.43 10.58
CA ASN A 32 19.96 -2.76 11.85
C ASN A 32 19.52 -1.29 11.80
N GLY A 33 18.81 -0.85 12.84
CA GLY A 33 18.29 0.52 12.92
C GLY A 33 16.92 0.73 12.25
N PHE A 34 16.36 -0.31 11.60
CA PHE A 34 15.01 -0.30 11.03
C PHE A 34 14.09 -1.25 11.81
N SER A 35 12.80 -0.94 11.81
CA SER A 35 11.77 -1.78 12.45
C SER A 35 10.99 -2.66 11.48
N ASN A 36 11.19 -2.47 10.18
CA ASN A 36 10.53 -3.23 9.11
C ASN A 36 11.47 -3.47 7.92
N ASN A 37 10.97 -4.13 6.89
CA ASN A 37 11.71 -4.55 5.71
C ASN A 37 11.01 -4.11 4.42
N LEU A 38 11.57 -4.46 3.26
CA LEU A 38 11.04 -4.09 1.96
C LEU A 38 9.64 -4.67 1.74
N ILE A 39 9.44 -5.97 2.02
CA ILE A 39 8.16 -6.63 1.75
C ILE A 39 7.04 -6.15 2.68
N TRP A 40 7.35 -5.81 3.94
CA TRP A 40 6.36 -5.23 4.85
C TRP A 40 5.86 -3.87 4.35
N ASN A 41 6.76 -3.02 3.83
CA ASN A 41 6.35 -1.74 3.26
C ASN A 41 5.42 -1.91 2.06
N ILE A 42 5.67 -2.90 1.21
CA ILE A 42 4.79 -3.23 0.07
C ILE A 42 3.41 -3.70 0.57
N GLY A 43 3.36 -4.64 1.49
CA GLY A 43 2.10 -5.09 2.08
C GLY A 43 1.33 -3.95 2.76
N HIS A 44 2.06 -3.06 3.46
CA HIS A 44 1.46 -1.92 4.14
C HIS A 44 0.79 -0.92 3.18
N ILE A 45 1.41 -0.56 2.07
CA ILE A 45 0.77 0.37 1.11
C ILE A 45 -0.46 -0.24 0.44
N ILE A 46 -0.48 -1.57 0.23
CA ILE A 46 -1.66 -2.29 -0.28
C ILE A 46 -2.82 -2.17 0.73
N VAL A 47 -2.56 -2.52 1.98
CA VAL A 47 -3.56 -2.46 3.06
C VAL A 47 -4.02 -1.02 3.32
N ALA A 48 -3.09 -0.06 3.31
CA ALA A 48 -3.42 1.36 3.49
C ALA A 48 -4.34 1.88 2.38
N GLN A 49 -4.04 1.58 1.12
CA GLN A 49 -4.88 1.96 -0.02
C GLN A 49 -6.30 1.41 0.11
N GLN A 50 -6.45 0.11 0.44
CA GLN A 50 -7.74 -0.51 0.64
C GLN A 50 -8.52 0.10 1.82
N SER A 51 -7.82 0.39 2.91
CA SER A 51 -8.44 1.02 4.08
C SER A 51 -8.84 2.47 3.83
N LEU A 52 -8.02 3.24 3.11
CA LEU A 52 -8.30 4.63 2.78
C LEU A 52 -9.50 4.76 1.83
N VAL A 53 -9.52 3.95 0.79
CA VAL A 53 -10.50 4.05 -0.29
C VAL A 53 -11.78 3.29 0.07
N TYR A 54 -11.70 1.99 0.32
CA TYR A 54 -12.89 1.15 0.48
C TYR A 54 -13.47 1.21 1.88
N ARG A 55 -12.69 0.92 2.92
CA ARG A 55 -13.20 1.02 4.30
C ARG A 55 -13.62 2.45 4.64
N GLY A 56 -12.88 3.46 4.15
CA GLY A 56 -13.23 4.86 4.27
C GLY A 56 -14.59 5.22 3.64
N SER A 57 -14.98 4.50 2.60
CA SER A 57 -16.26 4.67 1.89
C SER A 57 -17.34 3.66 2.32
N ASN A 58 -17.19 2.97 3.44
CA ASN A 58 -18.10 1.92 3.94
C ASN A 58 -18.26 0.72 2.97
N LEU A 59 -17.25 0.46 2.15
CA LEU A 59 -17.24 -0.66 1.20
C LEU A 59 -16.33 -1.79 1.69
N PRO A 60 -16.64 -3.04 1.33
CA PRO A 60 -15.75 -4.15 1.59
C PRO A 60 -14.42 -3.97 0.83
N MET A 61 -13.31 -4.28 1.48
CA MET A 61 -12.01 -4.31 0.85
C MET A 61 -11.86 -5.57 -0.02
N TYR A 62 -11.04 -5.52 -1.04
CA TYR A 62 -10.70 -6.65 -1.92
C TYR A 62 -9.52 -7.49 -1.39
N ILE A 63 -9.19 -7.34 -0.13
CA ILE A 63 -8.15 -8.11 0.57
C ILE A 63 -8.73 -8.79 1.80
N ALA A 64 -8.15 -9.92 2.19
CA ALA A 64 -8.57 -10.67 3.34
C ALA A 64 -8.15 -10.01 4.67
N ASP A 65 -8.89 -10.28 5.76
CA ASP A 65 -8.64 -9.68 7.07
C ASP A 65 -7.27 -10.08 7.66
N ASP A 66 -6.80 -11.29 7.39
CA ASP A 66 -5.46 -11.73 7.82
C ASP A 66 -4.33 -10.94 7.16
N LEU A 67 -4.48 -10.57 5.88
CA LEU A 67 -3.54 -9.66 5.22
C LEU A 67 -3.55 -8.28 5.89
N VAL A 68 -4.73 -7.77 6.24
CA VAL A 68 -4.86 -6.51 6.99
C VAL A 68 -4.14 -6.60 8.32
N ASP A 69 -4.32 -7.69 9.06
CA ASP A 69 -3.70 -7.89 10.36
C ASP A 69 -2.17 -7.94 10.33
N LEU A 70 -1.60 -8.43 9.24
CA LEU A 70 -0.14 -8.48 9.03
C LEU A 70 0.47 -7.10 8.74
N TYR A 71 -0.24 -6.25 7.98
CA TYR A 71 0.35 -5.04 7.39
C TYR A 71 -0.32 -3.72 7.80
N LYS A 72 -1.33 -3.73 8.68
CA LYS A 72 -1.97 -2.49 9.17
C LYS A 72 -0.99 -1.60 9.94
N PRO A 73 -1.28 -0.30 10.11
CA PRO A 73 -0.48 0.61 10.92
C PRO A 73 -0.18 0.04 12.32
N GLY A 74 1.05 0.22 12.80
CA GLY A 74 1.49 -0.25 14.12
C GLY A 74 1.99 -1.70 14.14
N THR A 75 1.90 -2.44 13.04
CA THR A 75 2.51 -3.79 12.93
C THR A 75 3.96 -3.71 12.45
N LYS A 76 4.65 -4.84 12.51
CA LYS A 76 6.00 -5.04 12.02
C LYS A 76 6.17 -6.50 11.56
N PRO A 77 7.20 -6.83 10.78
CA PRO A 77 7.48 -8.22 10.42
C PRO A 77 7.63 -9.10 11.66
N THR A 78 6.90 -10.19 11.71
CA THR A 78 6.96 -11.21 12.81
C THR A 78 7.56 -12.52 12.35
N ARG A 79 7.61 -12.75 11.03
CA ARG A 79 8.18 -13.92 10.37
C ARG A 79 8.61 -13.56 8.95
N PRO A 80 9.46 -14.35 8.31
CA PRO A 80 9.68 -14.23 6.87
C PRO A 80 8.40 -14.51 6.09
N VAL A 81 8.20 -13.77 5.00
CA VAL A 81 7.13 -13.96 4.02
C VAL A 81 7.61 -14.96 2.98
N SER A 82 6.78 -15.95 2.63
CA SER A 82 7.11 -16.97 1.63
C SER A 82 7.12 -16.40 0.20
N GLU A 83 7.69 -17.15 -0.73
CA GLU A 83 7.68 -16.78 -2.15
C GLU A 83 6.25 -16.69 -2.72
N GLU A 84 5.34 -17.57 -2.26
CA GLU A 84 3.93 -17.55 -2.66
C GLU A 84 3.24 -16.27 -2.18
N GLU A 85 3.45 -15.89 -0.91
CA GLU A 85 2.92 -14.65 -0.34
C GLU A 85 3.50 -13.41 -1.04
N ILE A 86 4.78 -13.44 -1.40
CA ILE A 86 5.44 -12.38 -2.19
C ILE A 86 4.78 -12.24 -3.56
N ASN A 87 4.52 -13.35 -4.24
CA ASN A 87 3.85 -13.34 -5.54
C ASN A 87 2.40 -12.84 -5.45
N GLU A 88 1.69 -13.15 -4.36
CA GLU A 88 0.37 -12.58 -4.08
C GLU A 88 0.44 -11.06 -3.92
N LEU A 89 1.35 -10.54 -3.09
CA LEU A 89 1.54 -9.10 -2.92
C LEU A 89 1.93 -8.41 -4.23
N LYS A 90 2.79 -9.04 -5.06
CA LYS A 90 3.15 -8.54 -6.39
C LYS A 90 1.93 -8.41 -7.29
N SER A 91 1.03 -9.39 -7.29
CA SER A 91 -0.24 -9.35 -8.05
C SER A 91 -1.16 -8.25 -7.55
N LEU A 92 -1.35 -8.13 -6.23
CA LEU A 92 -2.23 -7.14 -5.61
C LEU A 92 -1.79 -5.70 -5.87
N LEU A 93 -0.48 -5.44 -6.05
CA LEU A 93 0.04 -4.10 -6.35
C LEU A 93 -0.61 -3.47 -7.59
N THR A 94 -0.93 -4.25 -8.61
CA THR A 94 -1.49 -3.75 -9.87
C THR A 94 -2.99 -3.98 -9.95
N SER A 95 -3.47 -5.17 -9.62
CA SER A 95 -4.88 -5.54 -9.76
C SER A 95 -5.81 -4.66 -8.92
N LEU A 96 -5.40 -4.25 -7.72
CA LEU A 96 -6.22 -3.41 -6.86
C LEU A 96 -6.34 -1.96 -7.35
N ILE A 97 -5.35 -1.44 -8.08
CA ILE A 97 -5.48 -0.13 -8.72
C ILE A 97 -6.42 -0.20 -9.92
N GLU A 98 -6.32 -1.25 -10.73
CA GLU A 98 -7.22 -1.49 -11.86
C GLU A 98 -8.66 -1.62 -11.37
N GLN A 99 -8.89 -2.39 -10.30
CA GLN A 99 -10.20 -2.51 -9.66
C GLN A 99 -10.71 -1.16 -9.13
N THR A 100 -9.85 -0.38 -8.48
CA THR A 100 -10.24 0.95 -7.98
C THR A 100 -10.63 1.90 -9.11
N GLU A 101 -9.91 1.86 -10.24
CA GLU A 101 -10.25 2.67 -11.42
C GLU A 101 -11.60 2.28 -12.01
N GLU A 102 -11.93 1.00 -12.05
CA GLU A 102 -13.24 0.50 -12.50
C GLU A 102 -14.36 0.91 -11.54
N ASP A 103 -14.13 0.76 -10.24
CA ASP A 103 -15.11 1.13 -9.20
C ASP A 103 -15.38 2.65 -9.18
N LEU A 104 -14.36 3.48 -9.47
CA LEU A 104 -14.54 4.93 -9.63
C LEU A 104 -15.37 5.29 -10.87
N LYS A 105 -15.17 4.57 -11.99
CA LYS A 105 -15.96 4.77 -13.21
C LYS A 105 -17.40 4.31 -13.07
N SER A 106 -17.66 3.33 -12.23
CA SER A 106 -19.01 2.81 -11.95
C SER A 106 -19.75 3.56 -10.86
N GLU A 107 -19.21 4.69 -10.39
CA GLU A 107 -19.81 5.53 -9.33
C GLU A 107 -20.14 4.76 -8.05
N LYS A 108 -19.30 3.77 -7.69
CA LYS A 108 -19.52 2.88 -6.54
C LYS A 108 -19.37 3.58 -5.18
N PHE A 109 -18.70 4.72 -5.14
CA PHE A 109 -18.34 5.43 -3.92
C PHE A 109 -19.35 6.56 -3.60
N ASP A 110 -20.45 6.22 -2.95
CA ASP A 110 -21.52 7.18 -2.62
C ASP A 110 -21.20 8.03 -1.38
N THR A 111 -20.41 7.49 -0.45
CA THR A 111 -20.12 8.12 0.84
C THR A 111 -18.67 7.99 1.21
N TYR A 112 -18.18 8.91 2.05
CA TYR A 112 -16.86 8.83 2.65
C TYR A 112 -16.91 9.23 4.13
N ASN A 113 -16.28 8.45 5.01
CA ASN A 113 -16.19 8.74 6.43
C ASN A 113 -15.02 9.71 6.67
N GLU A 114 -15.36 10.97 6.92
CA GLU A 114 -14.41 12.00 7.30
C GLU A 114 -13.55 11.55 8.48
N ARG A 115 -12.25 11.77 8.41
CA ARG A 115 -11.31 11.42 9.47
C ARG A 115 -10.01 12.22 9.40
N THR A 116 -9.30 12.28 10.53
CA THR A 116 -7.92 12.77 10.58
C THR A 116 -6.96 11.59 10.73
N THR A 117 -5.90 11.56 9.91
CA THR A 117 -4.85 10.55 10.00
C THR A 117 -4.00 10.73 11.25
N VAL A 118 -3.24 9.70 11.64
CA VAL A 118 -2.29 9.78 12.77
C VAL A 118 -1.24 10.88 12.57
N THR A 119 -0.92 11.21 11.32
CA THR A 119 0.04 12.27 10.96
C THR A 119 -0.60 13.65 10.83
N GLY A 120 -1.90 13.79 11.13
CA GLY A 120 -2.59 15.07 11.16
C GLY A 120 -3.26 15.50 9.85
N PHE A 121 -3.22 14.70 8.80
CA PHE A 121 -3.94 15.01 7.56
C PHE A 121 -5.45 14.80 7.75
N HIS A 122 -6.21 15.82 7.44
CA HIS A 122 -7.66 15.77 7.44
C HIS A 122 -8.17 15.28 6.07
N LEU A 123 -8.95 14.21 6.07
CA LEU A 123 -9.52 13.59 4.89
C LEU A 123 -11.04 13.74 4.96
N ALA A 124 -11.58 14.74 4.29
CA ALA A 124 -13.01 15.03 4.28
C ALA A 124 -13.76 14.27 3.17
N SER A 125 -13.05 13.76 2.17
CA SER A 125 -13.61 13.15 0.98
C SER A 125 -12.77 11.97 0.47
N LEU A 126 -13.35 11.20 -0.44
CA LEU A 126 -12.61 10.18 -1.19
C LEU A 126 -11.46 10.80 -1.98
N GLU A 127 -11.63 11.98 -2.56
CA GLU A 127 -10.58 12.67 -3.30
C GLU A 127 -9.37 12.99 -2.41
N ASP A 128 -9.62 13.50 -1.20
CA ASP A 128 -8.56 13.73 -0.21
C ASP A 128 -7.83 12.42 0.15
N ALA A 129 -8.58 11.32 0.27
CA ALA A 129 -7.99 10.01 0.56
C ALA A 129 -7.11 9.49 -0.59
N LEU A 130 -7.53 9.70 -1.83
CA LEU A 130 -6.76 9.33 -3.02
C LEU A 130 -5.48 10.17 -3.14
N GLU A 131 -5.55 11.47 -2.89
CA GLU A 131 -4.37 12.35 -2.87
C GLU A 131 -3.43 12.00 -1.72
N PHE A 132 -3.98 11.78 -0.53
CA PHE A 132 -3.18 11.36 0.63
C PHE A 132 -2.48 10.02 0.38
N ASN A 133 -3.13 9.09 -0.31
CA ASN A 133 -2.50 7.81 -0.66
C ASN A 133 -1.26 8.00 -1.57
N ASN A 134 -1.27 8.94 -2.51
CA ASN A 134 -0.08 9.27 -3.31
C ASN A 134 1.08 9.74 -2.42
N TYR A 135 0.81 10.64 -1.48
CA TYR A 135 1.80 11.11 -0.50
C TYR A 135 2.32 9.95 0.36
N HIS A 136 1.43 9.13 0.87
CA HIS A 136 1.74 8.00 1.74
C HIS A 136 2.61 6.94 1.03
N GLU A 137 2.26 6.57 -0.19
CA GLU A 137 3.08 5.66 -1.00
C GLU A 137 4.45 6.28 -1.31
N GLY A 138 4.52 7.57 -1.64
CA GLY A 138 5.80 8.26 -1.85
C GLY A 138 6.72 8.23 -0.62
N LEU A 139 6.16 8.36 0.59
CA LEU A 139 6.92 8.21 1.86
C LEU A 139 7.49 6.80 2.01
N HIS A 140 6.66 5.77 1.79
CA HIS A 140 7.08 4.38 1.89
C HIS A 140 8.13 4.02 0.82
N LEU A 141 7.97 4.51 -0.40
CA LEU A 141 8.96 4.33 -1.47
C LEU A 141 10.32 4.94 -1.07
N GLY A 142 10.34 6.18 -0.58
CA GLY A 142 11.55 6.83 -0.09
C GLY A 142 12.21 6.07 1.07
N TYR A 143 11.39 5.53 1.98
CA TYR A 143 11.87 4.70 3.08
C TYR A 143 12.48 3.37 2.59
N MET A 144 11.85 2.71 1.63
CA MET A 144 12.39 1.50 0.98
C MET A 144 13.69 1.79 0.21
N MET A 145 13.82 2.96 -0.43
CA MET A 145 15.06 3.40 -1.06
C MET A 145 16.20 3.60 -0.05
N SER A 146 15.87 3.82 1.22
CA SER A 146 16.86 3.84 2.31
C SER A 146 17.20 2.42 2.78
N ILE A 147 16.19 1.59 3.05
CA ILE A 147 16.36 0.18 3.48
C ILE A 147 17.21 -0.61 2.49
N ARG A 148 16.96 -0.46 1.18
CA ARG A 148 17.67 -1.24 0.14
C ARG A 148 19.18 -1.10 0.14
N LYS A 149 19.72 -0.08 0.78
CA LYS A 149 21.18 0.13 0.90
C LYS A 149 21.84 -0.82 1.91
N PHE A 150 21.02 -1.54 2.70
CA PHE A 150 21.49 -2.38 3.81
C PHE A 150 21.04 -3.85 3.68
N VAL A 151 20.46 -4.24 2.56
CA VAL A 151 19.98 -5.59 2.29
C VAL A 151 20.75 -6.29 1.18
#